data_5e11121ca507d085ddfd153f40c7f095
#
_entry.id   5e11121ca507d085ddfd153f40c7f095
#
_cell.length_a   1.000
_cell.length_b   1.000
_cell.length_c   1.000
_cell.angle_alpha   90.00
_cell.angle_beta   90.00
_cell.angle_gamma   90.00
#
_symmetry.space_group_name_H-M   'P 1'
#
loop_
_entity.id
_entity.type
_entity.pdbx_description
1 polymer ?
#
loop_
_entity_poly.entity_id
_entity_poly.type
_entity_poly.pdbx_seq_one_letter_code
_entity_poly.pdbx_strand_id
1 'polypeptide(L)'
;MAAATSSSAIRGGSYNIIFLDEFAFVPANIAEMFFSSVYPTISSGQKTKMIIVSTPYGMNQFYKLWSDAENKRNDYVPIDVHWSEVPGRDEEWKEKTIRNTSPEQFQQEFECEFLGSVNTLISPAKIKNMVFKTPKTSNAGLDVYEDPVKGKTYTITVDVARGVSKDYSAFVVMD
;
A
#
# COMPACT_ATOMS: atom_id res chain seq x y z
N MET A 1 -12.06 14.95 21.77
CA MET A 1 -11.12 13.95 21.29
C MET A 1 -11.90 12.66 21.06
N ALA A 2 -12.00 12.18 19.84
CA ALA A 2 -12.69 10.93 19.55
C ALA A 2 -11.65 9.90 19.14
N ALA A 3 -11.57 8.75 19.82
CA ALA A 3 -10.76 7.63 19.39
C ALA A 3 -11.57 6.85 18.33
N ALA A 4 -11.13 6.87 17.10
CA ALA A 4 -11.84 6.20 16.00
C ALA A 4 -11.39 4.75 15.89
N THR A 5 -12.10 3.88 16.54
CA THR A 5 -12.04 2.43 16.29
C THR A 5 -13.17 1.93 15.39
N SER A 6 -14.06 2.82 14.93
CA SER A 6 -15.19 2.46 14.07
C SER A 6 -15.30 3.38 12.85
N SER A 7 -15.81 2.85 11.75
CA SER A 7 -16.04 3.58 10.50
C SER A 7 -17.00 4.79 10.62
N SER A 8 -17.73 4.90 11.72
CA SER A 8 -18.72 5.96 11.96
C SER A 8 -18.34 6.96 13.05
N ALA A 9 -17.14 6.85 13.64
CA ALA A 9 -16.74 7.60 14.83
C ALA A 9 -16.77 9.14 14.66
N ILE A 10 -16.66 9.67 13.44
CA ILE A 10 -16.69 11.11 13.16
C ILE A 10 -17.82 11.51 12.20
N ARG A 11 -18.75 10.60 11.94
CA ARG A 11 -19.89 10.86 11.05
C ARG A 11 -20.83 11.90 11.65
N GLY A 12 -21.20 12.92 10.86
CA GLY A 12 -22.13 13.98 11.27
C GLY A 12 -21.49 15.10 12.11
N GLY A 13 -20.18 15.06 12.34
CA GLY A 13 -19.44 16.17 12.96
C GLY A 13 -18.89 17.16 11.92
N SER A 14 -18.58 18.37 12.37
CA SER A 14 -17.83 19.36 11.58
C SER A 14 -16.47 19.58 12.25
N TYR A 15 -15.39 19.38 11.48
CA TYR A 15 -14.03 19.43 12.02
C TYR A 15 -13.15 20.32 11.15
N ASN A 16 -12.29 21.09 11.78
CA ASN A 16 -11.26 21.88 11.09
C ASN A 16 -9.99 21.08 10.83
N ILE A 17 -9.69 20.12 11.70
CA ILE A 17 -8.53 19.23 11.58
C ILE A 17 -8.97 17.82 11.92
N ILE A 18 -8.59 16.87 11.09
CA ILE A 18 -8.71 15.45 11.32
C ILE A 18 -7.30 14.87 11.35
N PHE A 19 -6.96 14.22 12.47
CA PHE A 19 -5.68 13.55 12.65
C PHE A 19 -5.92 12.04 12.78
N LEU A 20 -5.32 11.26 11.89
CA LEU A 20 -5.36 9.80 11.89
C LEU A 20 -3.97 9.29 12.22
N ASP A 21 -3.86 8.62 13.35
CA ASP A 21 -2.64 8.01 13.84
C ASP A 21 -2.66 6.51 13.57
N GLU A 22 -1.52 5.93 13.25
CA GLU A 22 -1.34 4.50 12.96
C GLU A 22 -2.32 3.97 11.90
N PHE A 23 -2.58 4.77 10.87
CA PHE A 23 -3.64 4.48 9.91
C PHE A 23 -3.38 3.21 9.09
N ALA A 24 -2.13 2.84 8.83
CA ALA A 24 -1.80 1.59 8.13
C ALA A 24 -2.24 0.33 8.89
N PHE A 25 -2.43 0.41 10.21
CA PHE A 25 -2.87 -0.72 11.05
C PHE A 25 -4.39 -0.84 11.17
N VAL A 26 -5.13 0.10 10.58
CA VAL A 26 -6.60 0.01 10.55
C VAL A 26 -7.02 -1.08 9.56
N PRO A 27 -7.90 -2.01 9.95
CA PRO A 27 -8.41 -3.05 9.04
C PRO A 27 -8.97 -2.46 7.74
N ALA A 28 -8.69 -3.09 6.61
CA ALA A 28 -8.99 -2.55 5.27
C ALA A 28 -10.46 -2.18 5.09
N ASN A 29 -11.38 -3.04 5.56
CA ASN A 29 -12.82 -2.79 5.49
C ASN A 29 -13.25 -1.56 6.30
N ILE A 30 -12.58 -1.28 7.43
CA ILE A 30 -12.86 -0.10 8.27
C ILE A 30 -12.26 1.15 7.62
N ALA A 31 -11.03 1.07 7.10
CA ALA A 31 -10.36 2.16 6.44
C ALA A 31 -11.14 2.65 5.20
N GLU A 32 -11.60 1.74 4.33
CA GLU A 32 -12.41 2.08 3.15
C GLU A 32 -13.75 2.73 3.55
N MET A 33 -14.45 2.16 4.54
CA MET A 33 -15.72 2.72 5.02
C MET A 33 -15.52 4.09 5.68
N PHE A 34 -14.42 4.28 6.40
CA PHE A 34 -14.07 5.55 7.01
C PHE A 34 -13.89 6.62 5.93
N PHE A 35 -13.07 6.36 4.91
CA PHE A 35 -12.85 7.33 3.83
C PHE A 35 -14.13 7.68 3.09
N SER A 36 -14.94 6.69 2.73
CA SER A 36 -16.22 6.94 2.04
C SER A 36 -17.23 7.73 2.88
N SER A 37 -17.16 7.59 4.21
CA SER A 37 -18.07 8.27 5.14
C SER A 37 -17.60 9.67 5.53
N VAL A 38 -16.29 9.88 5.60
CA VAL A 38 -15.67 11.09 6.17
C VAL A 38 -15.27 12.07 5.09
N TYR A 39 -14.84 11.59 3.94
CA TYR A 39 -14.40 12.44 2.84
C TYR A 39 -15.45 13.50 2.40
N PRO A 40 -16.75 13.18 2.30
CA PRO A 40 -17.76 14.18 2.02
C PRO A 40 -17.84 15.29 3.10
N THR A 41 -17.59 14.94 4.36
CA THR A 41 -17.57 15.91 5.47
C THR A 41 -16.35 16.83 5.38
N ILE A 42 -15.21 16.30 4.95
CA ILE A 42 -13.98 17.07 4.75
C ILE A 42 -14.12 18.00 3.56
N SER A 43 -14.62 17.49 2.44
CA SER A 43 -14.78 18.25 1.20
C SER A 43 -15.81 19.39 1.29
N SER A 44 -16.75 19.31 2.24
CA SER A 44 -17.73 20.37 2.49
C SER A 44 -17.16 21.54 3.31
N GLY A 45 -16.04 21.34 3.98
CA GLY A 45 -15.36 22.33 4.81
C GLY A 45 -14.31 23.13 4.01
N GLN A 46 -14.44 24.44 3.90
CA GLN A 46 -13.48 25.28 3.17
C GLN A 46 -12.06 25.30 3.79
N LYS A 47 -11.87 24.82 5.01
CA LYS A 47 -10.60 24.89 5.75
C LYS A 47 -10.23 23.59 6.49
N THR A 48 -10.91 22.50 6.21
CA THR A 48 -10.61 21.21 6.87
C THR A 48 -9.27 20.65 6.38
N LYS A 49 -8.40 20.34 7.32
CA LYS A 49 -7.11 19.67 7.04
C LYS A 49 -7.18 18.22 7.53
N MET A 50 -6.64 17.31 6.75
CA MET A 50 -6.45 15.92 7.15
C MET A 50 -4.95 15.64 7.25
N ILE A 51 -4.54 15.08 8.38
CA ILE A 51 -3.18 14.62 8.65
C ILE A 51 -3.27 13.13 8.93
N ILE A 52 -2.52 12.34 8.18
CA ILE A 52 -2.48 10.89 8.30
C ILE A 52 -1.05 10.49 8.61
N VAL A 53 -0.84 9.81 9.71
CA VAL A 53 0.48 9.35 10.17
C VAL A 53 0.45 7.85 10.38
N SER A 54 1.47 7.16 9.94
CA SER A 54 1.68 5.74 10.22
C SER A 54 3.08 5.31 9.82
N THR A 55 3.58 4.23 10.39
CA THR A 55 4.60 3.40 9.75
C THR A 55 3.93 2.54 8.66
N PRO A 56 4.67 2.15 7.61
CA PRO A 56 4.14 1.27 6.57
C PRO A 56 3.68 -0.09 7.12
N TYR A 57 2.56 -0.59 6.64
CA TYR A 57 2.06 -1.93 7.00
C TYR A 57 1.37 -2.59 5.81
N GLY A 58 2.15 -3.23 4.95
CA GLY A 58 1.65 -3.85 3.73
C GLY A 58 1.10 -2.87 2.69
N MET A 59 0.51 -3.40 1.62
CA MET A 59 -0.06 -2.62 0.50
C MET A 59 -1.55 -2.35 0.71
N ASN A 60 -1.89 -1.64 1.76
CA ASN A 60 -3.25 -1.32 2.17
C ASN A 60 -3.71 0.07 1.69
N GLN A 61 -4.79 0.61 2.29
CA GLN A 61 -5.31 1.93 1.96
C GLN A 61 -4.29 3.06 2.22
N PHE A 62 -3.44 2.94 3.25
CA PHE A 62 -2.39 3.93 3.51
C PHE A 62 -1.33 3.91 2.40
N TYR A 63 -0.89 2.73 1.96
CA TYR A 63 0.00 2.59 0.81
C TYR A 63 -0.58 3.21 -0.46
N LYS A 64 -1.89 2.96 -0.72
CA LYS A 64 -2.55 3.56 -1.88
C LYS A 64 -2.54 5.09 -1.83
N LEU A 65 -2.88 5.67 -0.68
CA LEU A 65 -2.84 7.13 -0.50
C LEU A 65 -1.45 7.69 -0.69
N TRP A 66 -0.44 7.02 -0.14
CA TRP A 66 0.97 7.39 -0.27
C TRP A 66 1.44 7.33 -1.73
N SER A 67 1.27 6.19 -2.39
CA SER A 67 1.65 6.00 -3.79
C SER A 67 0.93 6.98 -4.73
N ASP A 68 -0.34 7.26 -4.48
CA ASP A 68 -1.09 8.25 -5.25
C ASP A 68 -0.58 9.68 -5.01
N ALA A 69 -0.12 10.00 -3.79
CA ALA A 69 0.49 11.29 -3.47
C ALA A 69 1.86 11.47 -4.18
N GLU A 70 2.74 10.48 -4.11
CA GLU A 70 4.03 10.49 -4.81
C GLU A 70 3.86 10.67 -6.32
N ASN A 71 2.85 10.03 -6.90
CA ASN A 71 2.54 10.11 -8.32
C ASN A 71 1.62 11.31 -8.69
N LYS A 72 1.34 12.22 -7.74
CA LYS A 72 0.48 13.41 -7.93
C LYS A 72 -0.93 13.08 -8.42
N ARG A 73 -1.47 11.94 -7.99
CA ARG A 73 -2.83 11.49 -8.30
C ARG A 73 -3.86 11.89 -7.24
N ASN A 74 -3.40 12.45 -6.13
CA ASN A 74 -4.22 13.07 -5.09
C ASN A 74 -3.56 14.36 -4.59
N ASP A 75 -4.24 15.09 -3.71
CA ASP A 75 -3.77 16.39 -3.19
C ASP A 75 -2.97 16.27 -1.87
N TYR A 76 -2.65 15.06 -1.43
CA TYR A 76 -1.82 14.87 -0.24
C TYR A 76 -0.36 15.20 -0.53
N VAL A 77 0.31 15.75 0.48
CA VAL A 77 1.76 16.00 0.47
C VAL A 77 2.42 14.87 1.26
N PRO A 78 3.16 13.97 0.61
CA PRO A 78 3.86 12.90 1.31
C PRO A 78 5.07 13.48 2.05
N ILE A 79 5.26 13.09 3.30
CA ILE A 79 6.41 13.43 4.13
C ILE A 79 6.85 12.14 4.81
N ASP A 80 8.05 11.67 4.49
CA ASP A 80 8.70 10.57 5.19
C ASP A 80 9.80 11.10 6.11
N VAL A 81 10.09 10.37 7.16
CA VAL A 81 11.17 10.66 8.10
C VAL A 81 11.98 9.38 8.26
N HIS A 82 13.06 9.30 7.51
CA HIS A 82 13.98 8.18 7.59
C HIS A 82 14.75 8.22 8.91
N TRP A 83 15.09 7.07 9.47
CA TRP A 83 15.79 6.98 10.77
C TRP A 83 17.06 7.81 10.84
N SER A 84 17.81 7.93 9.74
CA SER A 84 19.07 8.70 9.69
C SER A 84 18.87 10.22 9.80
N GLU A 85 17.65 10.71 9.61
CA GLU A 85 17.31 12.12 9.78
C GLU A 85 17.03 12.48 11.24
N VAL A 86 16.88 11.47 12.11
CA VAL A 86 16.57 11.68 13.52
C VAL A 86 17.87 11.86 14.31
N PRO A 87 18.04 13.00 14.99
CA PRO A 87 19.25 13.26 15.79
C PRO A 87 19.53 12.16 16.81
N GLY A 88 20.80 11.71 16.87
CA GLY A 88 21.23 10.67 17.79
C GLY A 88 21.02 9.24 17.30
N ARG A 89 20.55 9.05 16.08
CA ARG A 89 20.50 7.75 15.42
C ARG A 89 21.64 7.62 14.42
N ASP A 90 22.57 6.73 14.68
CA ASP A 90 23.73 6.40 13.86
C ASP A 90 23.75 4.91 13.48
N GLU A 91 24.80 4.46 12.79
CA GLU A 91 24.93 3.06 12.39
C GLU A 91 25.00 2.10 13.59
N GLU A 92 25.60 2.51 14.70
CA GLU A 92 25.64 1.70 15.92
C GLU A 92 24.23 1.52 16.49
N TRP A 93 23.44 2.59 16.54
CA TRP A 93 22.03 2.54 16.91
C TRP A 93 21.23 1.62 15.97
N LYS A 94 21.45 1.71 14.65
CA LYS A 94 20.81 0.84 13.64
C LYS A 94 21.13 -0.62 13.90
N GLU A 95 22.41 -0.98 13.99
CA GLU A 95 22.83 -2.36 14.26
C GLU A 95 22.24 -2.92 15.54
N LYS A 96 22.25 -2.12 16.61
CA LYS A 96 21.64 -2.49 17.89
C LYS A 96 20.14 -2.71 17.77
N THR A 97 19.46 -1.86 17.04
CA THR A 97 18.01 -1.95 16.83
C THR A 97 17.67 -3.21 16.04
N ILE A 98 18.38 -3.50 14.95
CA ILE A 98 18.20 -4.72 14.14
C ILE A 98 18.43 -5.98 14.98
N ARG A 99 19.46 -6.00 15.84
CA ARG A 99 19.71 -7.14 16.74
C ARG A 99 18.60 -7.39 17.74
N ASN A 100 17.90 -6.34 18.16
CA ASN A 100 16.82 -6.42 19.15
C ASN A 100 15.44 -6.64 18.52
N THR A 101 15.31 -6.47 17.21
CA THR A 101 14.08 -6.65 16.44
C THR A 101 14.29 -7.65 15.31
N SER A 102 14.18 -7.22 14.08
CA SER A 102 14.59 -7.95 12.89
C SER A 102 14.92 -6.98 11.76
N PRO A 103 15.66 -7.41 10.71
CA PRO A 103 15.88 -6.59 9.54
C PRO A 103 14.59 -6.10 8.89
N GLU A 104 13.59 -6.98 8.77
CA GLU A 104 12.29 -6.67 8.17
C GLU A 104 11.52 -5.63 8.99
N GLN A 105 11.52 -5.78 10.33
CA GLN A 105 10.90 -4.82 11.21
C GLN A 105 11.62 -3.47 11.16
N PHE A 106 12.95 -3.47 11.06
CA PHE A 106 13.72 -2.26 10.92
C PHE A 106 13.38 -1.51 9.61
N GLN A 107 13.31 -2.23 8.49
CA GLN A 107 12.91 -1.66 7.20
C GLN A 107 11.52 -1.02 7.25
N GLN A 108 10.56 -1.70 7.88
CA GLN A 108 9.20 -1.19 8.00
C GLN A 108 9.11 0.04 8.90
N GLU A 109 9.67 -0.05 10.12
CA GLU A 109 9.45 0.95 11.17
C GLU A 109 10.38 2.17 11.07
N PHE A 110 11.55 1.99 10.50
CA PHE A 110 12.61 3.01 10.54
C PHE A 110 13.13 3.44 9.16
N GLU A 111 13.10 2.56 8.17
CA GLU A 111 13.41 2.90 6.78
C GLU A 111 12.14 3.26 6.00
N CYS A 112 10.96 3.20 6.65
CA CYS A 112 9.65 3.53 6.09
C CYS A 112 9.34 2.76 4.79
N GLU A 113 9.87 1.54 4.64
CA GLU A 113 9.62 0.74 3.46
C GLU A 113 8.27 0.02 3.53
N PHE A 114 7.46 0.18 2.48
CA PHE A 114 6.26 -0.63 2.31
C PHE A 114 6.66 -2.04 1.90
N LEU A 115 6.88 -2.88 2.91
CA LEU A 115 7.08 -4.30 2.67
C LEU A 115 5.74 -4.89 2.24
N GLY A 116 5.73 -5.61 1.12
CA GLY A 116 4.54 -6.36 0.74
C GLY A 116 4.15 -7.37 1.83
N SER A 117 3.03 -8.04 1.67
CA SER A 117 2.54 -8.99 2.67
C SER A 117 3.64 -9.97 3.10
N VAL A 118 3.87 -10.09 4.40
CA VAL A 118 4.91 -10.95 5.02
C VAL A 118 4.73 -12.43 4.66
N ASN A 119 3.54 -12.81 4.17
CA ASN A 119 3.16 -14.17 3.83
C ASN A 119 3.10 -14.42 2.31
N THR A 120 3.82 -13.65 1.50
CA THR A 120 3.91 -13.93 0.07
C THR A 120 4.94 -15.02 -0.23
N LEU A 121 4.65 -15.89 -1.20
CA LEU A 121 5.56 -16.94 -1.67
C LEU A 121 6.91 -16.36 -2.13
N ILE A 122 6.89 -15.16 -2.69
CA ILE A 122 8.09 -14.42 -3.12
C ILE A 122 8.21 -13.17 -2.25
N SER A 123 9.36 -12.99 -1.59
CA SER A 123 9.56 -11.82 -0.75
C SER A 123 9.49 -10.51 -1.57
N PRO A 124 8.95 -9.42 -1.00
CA PRO A 124 8.83 -8.14 -1.68
C PRO A 124 10.17 -7.61 -2.22
N ALA A 125 11.26 -7.83 -1.47
CA ALA A 125 12.60 -7.46 -1.92
C ALA A 125 13.01 -8.19 -3.22
N LYS A 126 12.62 -9.46 -3.37
CA LYS A 126 12.84 -10.19 -4.63
C LYS A 126 11.97 -9.64 -5.76
N ILE A 127 10.69 -9.33 -5.48
CA ILE A 127 9.78 -8.74 -6.48
C ILE A 127 10.32 -7.38 -6.96
N LYS A 128 10.78 -6.54 -6.03
CA LYS A 128 11.37 -5.21 -6.35
C LYS A 128 12.59 -5.31 -7.29
N ASN A 129 13.36 -6.38 -7.16
CA ASN A 129 14.56 -6.63 -7.98
C ASN A 129 14.29 -7.43 -9.26
N MET A 130 13.04 -7.83 -9.52
CA MET A 130 12.69 -8.52 -10.76
C MET A 130 12.70 -7.53 -11.93
N VAL A 131 13.34 -7.94 -13.04
CA VAL A 131 13.35 -7.15 -14.27
C VAL A 131 11.97 -7.23 -14.91
N PHE A 132 11.34 -6.08 -15.12
CA PHE A 132 10.08 -6.00 -15.85
C PHE A 132 10.33 -6.05 -17.35
N LYS A 133 9.58 -6.91 -18.05
CA LYS A 133 9.54 -6.96 -19.50
C LYS A 133 8.29 -6.21 -19.97
N THR A 134 8.45 -5.29 -20.90
CA THR A 134 7.31 -4.59 -21.49
C THR A 134 6.56 -5.53 -22.43
N PRO A 135 5.23 -5.65 -22.35
CA PRO A 135 4.47 -6.49 -23.29
C PRO A 135 4.56 -5.92 -24.71
N LYS A 136 4.56 -6.80 -25.70
CA LYS A 136 4.49 -6.41 -27.13
C LYS A 136 3.13 -5.78 -27.46
N THR A 137 2.07 -6.32 -26.89
CA THR A 137 0.71 -5.79 -27.01
C THR A 137 -0.01 -5.90 -25.68
N SER A 138 -0.83 -4.90 -25.37
CA SER A 138 -1.72 -4.88 -24.20
C SER A 138 -3.11 -4.46 -24.66
N ASN A 139 -4.10 -5.31 -24.46
CA ASN A 139 -5.49 -5.02 -24.86
C ASN A 139 -6.47 -5.71 -23.91
N ALA A 140 -7.44 -4.96 -23.41
CA ALA A 140 -8.54 -5.46 -22.57
C ALA A 140 -8.11 -6.34 -21.38
N GLY A 141 -6.95 -6.02 -20.76
CA GLY A 141 -6.42 -6.78 -19.62
C GLY A 141 -5.58 -8.00 -20.02
N LEU A 142 -5.33 -8.20 -21.30
CA LEU A 142 -4.42 -9.23 -21.81
C LEU A 142 -3.11 -8.60 -22.26
N ASP A 143 -2.01 -8.98 -21.59
CA ASP A 143 -0.65 -8.59 -21.93
C ASP A 143 0.05 -9.76 -22.65
N VAL A 144 0.52 -9.51 -23.87
CA VAL A 144 1.26 -10.49 -24.68
C VAL A 144 2.72 -10.07 -24.75
N TYR A 145 3.60 -10.92 -24.21
CA TYR A 145 5.05 -10.68 -24.18
C TYR A 145 5.76 -11.36 -25.33
N GLU A 146 5.28 -12.51 -25.78
CA GLU A 146 5.82 -13.28 -26.90
C GLU A 146 4.69 -13.93 -27.70
N ASP A 147 4.86 -14.01 -29.01
CA ASP A 147 3.88 -14.66 -29.88
C ASP A 147 4.00 -16.19 -29.76
N PRO A 148 2.91 -16.93 -29.86
CA PRO A 148 2.96 -18.38 -29.78
C PRO A 148 3.71 -18.98 -30.97
N VAL A 149 4.56 -19.96 -30.70
CA VAL A 149 5.37 -20.65 -31.69
C VAL A 149 4.76 -22.04 -31.98
N LYS A 150 4.50 -22.29 -33.25
CA LYS A 150 3.92 -23.61 -33.67
C LYS A 150 4.86 -24.74 -33.29
N GLY A 151 4.32 -25.76 -32.60
CA GLY A 151 5.05 -26.93 -32.16
C GLY A 151 5.67 -26.84 -30.76
N LYS A 152 5.60 -25.69 -30.09
CA LYS A 152 5.94 -25.60 -28.68
C LYS A 152 4.78 -26.05 -27.78
N THR A 153 5.12 -26.57 -26.62
CA THR A 153 4.16 -26.89 -25.56
C THR A 153 4.04 -25.68 -24.63
N TYR A 154 2.82 -25.33 -24.25
CA TYR A 154 2.54 -24.23 -23.35
C TYR A 154 1.79 -24.71 -22.13
N THR A 155 2.10 -24.15 -20.98
CA THR A 155 1.39 -24.36 -19.73
C THR A 155 0.51 -23.16 -19.44
N ILE A 156 -0.75 -23.42 -19.07
CA ILE A 156 -1.70 -22.39 -18.66
C ILE A 156 -1.98 -22.57 -17.18
N THR A 157 -1.76 -21.53 -16.41
CA THR A 157 -2.17 -21.44 -15.00
C THR A 157 -3.31 -20.45 -14.89
N VAL A 158 -4.40 -20.85 -14.23
CA VAL A 158 -5.61 -20.03 -14.08
C VAL A 158 -5.95 -19.89 -12.60
N ASP A 159 -6.14 -18.66 -12.16
CA ASP A 159 -6.71 -18.32 -10.86
C ASP A 159 -8.13 -17.80 -11.08
N VAL A 160 -9.12 -18.53 -10.56
CA VAL A 160 -10.53 -18.24 -10.80
C VAL A 160 -11.17 -17.57 -9.61
N ALA A 161 -11.56 -16.32 -9.77
CA ALA A 161 -12.34 -15.60 -8.77
C ALA A 161 -13.79 -16.12 -8.73
N ARG A 162 -14.39 -16.10 -7.53
CA ARG A 162 -15.80 -16.55 -7.32
C ARG A 162 -16.86 -15.61 -7.87
N GLY A 163 -16.47 -14.49 -8.51
CA GLY A 163 -17.41 -13.52 -9.09
C GLY A 163 -18.18 -12.67 -8.07
N VAL A 164 -17.82 -12.72 -6.79
CA VAL A 164 -18.44 -11.96 -5.71
C VAL A 164 -17.52 -10.79 -5.35
N SER A 165 -17.72 -9.65 -5.99
CA SER A 165 -17.10 -8.34 -5.77
C SER A 165 -15.59 -8.28 -5.50
N LYS A 166 -14.85 -7.56 -6.33
CA LYS A 166 -13.44 -7.13 -6.20
C LYS A 166 -12.33 -8.13 -6.55
N ASP A 167 -12.61 -9.42 -6.71
CA ASP A 167 -11.62 -10.38 -7.18
C ASP A 167 -11.76 -10.61 -8.69
N TYR A 168 -10.64 -10.54 -9.40
CA TYR A 168 -10.59 -10.82 -10.85
C TYR A 168 -10.02 -12.20 -11.08
N SER A 169 -10.57 -12.93 -12.06
CA SER A 169 -9.91 -14.12 -12.56
C SER A 169 -8.67 -13.70 -13.35
N ALA A 170 -7.58 -14.43 -13.17
CA ALA A 170 -6.34 -14.20 -13.88
C ALA A 170 -5.83 -15.48 -14.51
N PHE A 171 -5.09 -15.38 -15.61
CA PHE A 171 -4.39 -16.52 -16.19
C PHE A 171 -3.02 -16.09 -16.71
N VAL A 172 -2.10 -17.07 -16.74
CA VAL A 172 -0.76 -16.91 -17.31
C VAL A 172 -0.49 -18.10 -18.23
N VAL A 173 0.05 -17.81 -19.40
CA VAL A 173 0.52 -18.82 -20.37
C VAL A 173 2.03 -18.71 -20.47
N MET A 174 2.72 -19.84 -20.29
CA MET A 174 4.18 -19.93 -20.30
C MET A 174 4.62 -21.11 -21.19
N ASP A 175 5.81 -21.00 -21.83
CA ASP A 175 6.50 -22.06 -22.54
C ASP A 175 7.58 -22.72 -21.69
#